data_3f39eea621509b3ee288e9c64a56437c
#
_entry.id   3f39eea621509b3ee288e9c64a56437c
#
_cell.length_a   1.000
_cell.length_b   1.000
_cell.length_c   1.000
_cell.angle_alpha   90.00
_cell.angle_beta   90.00
_cell.angle_gamma   90.00
#
_symmetry.space_group_name_H-M   'P 1'
#
loop_
_entity.id
_entity.type
_entity.pdbx_description
1 polymer ?
#
loop_
_entity_poly.entity_id
_entity_poly.type
_entity_poly.pdbx_seq_one_letter_code
_entity_poly.pdbx_strand_id
1 'polypeptide(L)'
;SEQKHPLSAKEQARKYARSQNARFVILSNGNIHYLWDLEQGNPAVVSKFPSPDEIGSHYSFKPDAATLTKEAIALDYIVLTQMPGYASEAAWKNDSERSDFVEKTKLRFLRKYQQRAVQRIQEEVQQGATRFLFEMATGTGKTLTSAAVIKLFLRTGNAKRVLFLVDRLELEVQADKAFKALLKNDFTSVIYKEQRDDWRKADIVVTTVQSLLFNDKYRRLFAPTDFDLVISDEAHRSI
;
A
#
# COMPACT_ATOMS: atom_id res chain seq x y z
N SER A 1 20.40 -9.39 24.53
CA SER A 1 19.80 -9.57 25.84
C SER A 1 18.28 -9.75 25.66
N GLU A 2 17.68 -10.66 26.39
CA GLU A 2 16.25 -11.02 26.32
C GLU A 2 15.30 -9.83 26.57
N GLN A 3 15.80 -8.76 27.17
CA GLN A 3 15.02 -7.56 27.53
C GLN A 3 14.80 -6.57 26.37
N LYS A 4 15.53 -6.69 25.26
CA LYS A 4 15.39 -5.75 24.13
C LYS A 4 14.63 -6.38 22.98
N HIS A 5 13.67 -5.64 22.45
CA HIS A 5 12.96 -6.07 21.25
C HIS A 5 13.93 -6.22 20.06
N PRO A 6 13.90 -7.33 19.28
CA PRO A 6 14.86 -7.58 18.21
C PRO A 6 14.96 -6.44 17.20
N LEU A 7 13.86 -5.79 16.90
CA LEU A 7 13.81 -4.68 15.94
C LEU A 7 14.54 -3.41 16.40
N SER A 8 14.90 -3.30 17.70
CA SER A 8 15.72 -2.17 18.17
C SER A 8 17.11 -2.14 17.54
N ALA A 9 17.61 -3.29 17.08
CA ALA A 9 18.90 -3.43 16.38
C ALA A 9 18.79 -3.35 14.85
N LYS A 10 17.60 -3.08 14.30
CA LYS A 10 17.32 -3.12 12.84
C LYS A 10 18.34 -2.31 12.05
N GLU A 11 18.59 -1.06 12.42
CA GLU A 11 19.50 -0.17 11.70
C GLU A 11 20.95 -0.60 11.75
N GLN A 12 21.40 -1.05 12.92
CA GLN A 12 22.76 -1.55 13.09
C GLN A 12 22.98 -2.81 12.26
N ALA A 13 22.03 -3.74 12.31
CA ALA A 13 22.08 -4.98 11.54
C ALA A 13 22.11 -4.71 10.02
N ARG A 14 21.30 -3.75 9.55
CA ARG A 14 21.30 -3.33 8.14
C ARG A 14 22.67 -2.78 7.69
N LYS A 15 23.29 -1.93 8.50
CA LYS A 15 24.63 -1.40 8.20
C LYS A 15 25.67 -2.52 8.08
N TYR A 16 25.66 -3.47 9.03
CA TYR A 16 26.58 -4.61 8.97
C TYR A 16 26.32 -5.50 7.78
N ALA A 17 25.07 -5.85 7.52
CA ALA A 17 24.73 -6.69 6.38
C ALA A 17 25.17 -6.07 5.05
N ARG A 18 24.97 -4.76 4.87
CA ARG A 18 25.42 -4.04 3.68
C ARG A 18 26.95 -4.04 3.55
N SER A 19 27.68 -3.84 4.65
CA SER A 19 29.16 -3.88 4.60
C SER A 19 29.72 -5.25 4.25
N GLN A 20 28.96 -6.32 4.51
CA GLN A 20 29.32 -7.70 4.18
C GLN A 20 28.64 -8.21 2.90
N ASN A 21 27.92 -7.34 2.19
CA ASN A 21 27.12 -7.69 1.02
C ASN A 21 26.14 -8.87 1.28
N ALA A 22 25.60 -8.92 2.52
CA ALA A 22 24.63 -9.93 2.92
C ALA A 22 23.22 -9.44 2.60
N ARG A 23 22.43 -10.26 1.91
CA ARG A 23 21.05 -9.95 1.55
C ARG A 23 20.09 -10.19 2.71
N PHE A 24 20.28 -11.26 3.46
CA PHE A 24 19.36 -11.66 4.53
C PHE A 24 19.93 -11.36 5.91
N VAL A 25 19.04 -10.91 6.79
CA VAL A 25 19.36 -10.58 8.19
C VAL A 25 18.39 -11.31 9.10
N ILE A 26 18.91 -11.92 10.16
CA ILE A 26 18.10 -12.46 11.26
C ILE A 26 18.27 -11.56 12.46
N LEU A 27 17.14 -11.06 12.99
CA LEU A 27 17.09 -10.32 14.24
C LEU A 27 16.42 -11.18 15.30
N SER A 28 17.07 -11.42 16.41
CA SER A 28 16.57 -12.29 17.46
C SER A 28 16.95 -11.80 18.85
N ASN A 29 16.09 -12.05 19.83
CA ASN A 29 16.38 -11.91 21.26
C ASN A 29 16.30 -13.24 22.01
N GLY A 30 16.22 -14.35 21.29
CA GLY A 30 16.05 -15.69 21.86
C GLY A 30 14.60 -16.16 21.87
N ASN A 31 13.64 -15.25 22.06
CA ASN A 31 12.21 -15.57 22.18
C ASN A 31 11.42 -15.25 20.88
N ILE A 32 11.83 -14.19 20.21
CA ILE A 32 11.21 -13.73 18.96
C ILE A 32 12.27 -13.62 17.91
N HIS A 33 11.99 -14.16 16.73
CA HIS A 33 12.88 -14.16 15.59
C HIS A 33 12.23 -13.41 14.42
N TYR A 34 13.03 -12.59 13.74
CA TYR A 34 12.66 -11.91 12.51
C TYR A 34 13.63 -12.28 11.41
N LEU A 35 13.11 -12.62 10.26
CA LEU A 35 13.88 -12.69 9.03
C LEU A 35 13.67 -11.43 8.21
N TRP A 36 14.73 -10.87 7.67
CA TRP A 36 14.71 -9.69 6.85
C TRP A 36 15.46 -9.91 5.56
N ASP A 37 14.76 -9.85 4.43
CA ASP A 37 15.35 -9.69 3.12
C ASP A 37 15.58 -8.20 2.87
N LEU A 38 16.85 -7.78 2.75
CA LEU A 38 17.20 -6.37 2.56
C LEU A 38 16.83 -5.83 1.17
N GLU A 39 16.52 -6.72 0.23
CA GLU A 39 16.01 -6.36 -1.09
C GLU A 39 14.50 -6.27 -1.13
N GLN A 40 13.82 -6.76 -0.09
CA GLN A 40 12.35 -6.86 -0.09
C GLN A 40 11.75 -6.59 1.29
N GLY A 41 11.10 -5.45 1.45
CA GLY A 41 10.21 -5.18 2.57
C GLY A 41 10.86 -5.04 3.94
N ASN A 42 10.10 -5.33 4.96
CA ASN A 42 10.44 -5.24 6.37
C ASN A 42 10.75 -6.61 6.98
N PRO A 43 11.45 -6.64 8.16
CA PRO A 43 11.60 -7.87 8.91
C PRO A 43 10.26 -8.50 9.24
N ALA A 44 10.08 -9.77 8.89
CA ALA A 44 8.91 -10.58 9.21
C ALA A 44 9.20 -11.53 10.36
N VAL A 45 8.21 -11.73 11.26
CA VAL A 45 8.31 -12.72 12.33
C VAL A 45 8.38 -14.11 11.74
N VAL A 46 9.32 -14.91 12.21
CA VAL A 46 9.46 -16.31 11.83
C VAL A 46 9.48 -17.20 13.08
N SER A 47 8.82 -18.35 13.00
CA SER A 47 8.79 -19.32 14.09
C SER A 47 9.99 -20.26 14.11
N LYS A 48 10.66 -20.39 12.98
CA LYS A 48 11.92 -21.14 12.79
C LYS A 48 12.84 -20.38 11.84
N PHE A 49 14.13 -20.63 11.93
CA PHE A 49 15.07 -20.10 10.93
C PHE A 49 14.86 -20.86 9.62
N PRO A 50 14.68 -20.15 8.52
CA PRO A 50 14.51 -20.79 7.22
C PRO A 50 15.82 -21.44 6.76
N SER A 51 15.71 -22.53 6.02
CA SER A 51 16.82 -23.12 5.30
C SER A 51 17.26 -22.22 4.13
N PRO A 52 18.48 -22.37 3.60
CA PRO A 52 18.92 -21.65 2.42
C PRO A 52 18.00 -21.80 1.22
N ASP A 53 17.42 -22.99 1.01
CA ASP A 53 16.48 -23.26 -0.08
C ASP A 53 15.14 -22.55 0.13
N GLU A 54 14.62 -22.53 1.36
CA GLU A 54 13.41 -21.79 1.72
C GLU A 54 13.60 -20.28 1.54
N ILE A 55 14.79 -19.73 1.83
CA ILE A 55 15.10 -18.31 1.62
C ILE A 55 15.01 -17.94 0.14
N GLY A 56 15.53 -18.75 -0.76
CA GLY A 56 15.52 -18.51 -2.19
C GLY A 56 14.12 -18.48 -2.81
N SER A 57 13.21 -19.33 -2.33
CA SER A 57 11.86 -19.47 -2.88
C SER A 57 10.83 -18.54 -2.24
N HIS A 58 11.00 -18.18 -0.97
CA HIS A 58 9.98 -17.45 -0.19
C HIS A 58 9.96 -15.94 -0.43
N TYR A 59 11.03 -15.36 -0.93
CA TYR A 59 11.23 -13.91 -0.95
C TYR A 59 11.47 -13.31 -2.34
N SER A 60 11.20 -14.04 -3.41
CA SER A 60 11.22 -13.45 -4.74
C SER A 60 9.90 -12.71 -5.03
N PHE A 61 9.78 -11.46 -4.56
CA PHE A 61 8.73 -10.59 -5.07
C PHE A 61 9.08 -10.21 -6.52
N LYS A 62 8.27 -10.68 -7.45
CA LYS A 62 8.38 -10.33 -8.87
C LYS A 62 7.04 -9.72 -9.28
N PRO A 63 6.98 -8.42 -9.52
CA PRO A 63 5.80 -7.80 -10.12
C PRO A 63 5.49 -8.50 -11.45
N ASP A 64 4.22 -8.80 -11.70
CA ASP A 64 3.76 -9.39 -12.94
C ASP A 64 2.87 -8.39 -13.68
N ALA A 65 3.47 -7.67 -14.63
CA ALA A 65 2.75 -6.72 -15.47
C ALA A 65 1.58 -7.38 -16.24
N ALA A 66 1.69 -8.67 -16.58
CA ALA A 66 0.64 -9.36 -17.32
C ALA A 66 -0.63 -9.56 -16.48
N THR A 67 -0.53 -9.82 -15.19
CA THR A 67 -1.69 -9.87 -14.29
C THR A 67 -2.30 -8.49 -14.08
N LEU A 68 -1.47 -7.46 -13.91
CA LEU A 68 -1.93 -6.08 -13.73
C LEU A 68 -2.72 -5.60 -14.95
N THR A 69 -2.23 -5.85 -16.15
CA THR A 69 -2.89 -5.39 -17.41
C THR A 69 -4.18 -6.14 -17.73
N LYS A 70 -4.38 -7.34 -17.18
CA LYS A 70 -5.59 -8.14 -17.37
C LYS A 70 -6.69 -7.85 -16.36
N GLU A 71 -6.39 -7.15 -15.28
CA GLU A 71 -7.40 -6.82 -14.25
C GLU A 71 -8.50 -5.94 -14.84
N ALA A 72 -9.75 -6.35 -14.69
CA ALA A 72 -10.89 -5.65 -15.23
C ALA A 72 -11.25 -4.42 -14.37
N ILE A 73 -11.11 -3.23 -14.92
CA ILE A 73 -11.46 -1.97 -14.25
C ILE A 73 -12.83 -1.51 -14.73
N ALA A 74 -13.87 -1.88 -13.98
CA ALA A 74 -15.25 -1.43 -14.22
C ALA A 74 -15.59 -0.19 -13.36
N LEU A 75 -16.74 0.44 -13.61
CA LEU A 75 -17.17 1.61 -12.83
C LEU A 75 -17.42 1.27 -11.35
N ASP A 76 -17.80 0.05 -11.05
CA ASP A 76 -18.03 -0.47 -9.71
C ASP A 76 -16.78 -1.09 -9.05
N TYR A 77 -15.61 -0.89 -9.63
CA TYR A 77 -14.36 -1.50 -9.18
C TYR A 77 -14.08 -1.33 -7.68
N ILE A 78 -14.37 -0.13 -7.13
CA ILE A 78 -14.26 0.14 -5.68
C ILE A 78 -15.49 -0.37 -4.93
N VAL A 79 -16.68 -0.28 -5.51
CA VAL A 79 -17.91 -0.76 -4.89
C VAL A 79 -17.83 -2.25 -4.55
N LEU A 80 -17.24 -3.06 -5.42
CA LEU A 80 -17.02 -4.49 -5.19
C LEU A 80 -16.17 -4.79 -3.95
N THR A 81 -15.29 -3.87 -3.54
CA THR A 81 -14.56 -3.97 -2.27
C THR A 81 -15.40 -3.48 -1.09
N GLN A 82 -16.18 -2.41 -1.28
CA GLN A 82 -17.04 -1.88 -0.22
C GLN A 82 -18.20 -2.83 0.14
N MET A 83 -18.83 -3.39 -0.89
CA MET A 83 -20.02 -4.25 -0.76
C MET A 83 -20.08 -5.24 -1.94
N PRO A 84 -19.40 -6.41 -1.85
CA PRO A 84 -19.31 -7.35 -2.96
C PRO A 84 -20.66 -7.81 -3.54
N GLY A 85 -21.69 -7.91 -2.68
CA GLY A 85 -23.02 -8.37 -3.05
C GLY A 85 -24.00 -7.25 -3.45
N TYR A 86 -23.56 -6.01 -3.61
CA TYR A 86 -24.46 -4.86 -3.82
C TYR A 86 -25.46 -5.03 -4.96
N ALA A 87 -25.06 -5.69 -6.04
CA ALA A 87 -25.90 -5.91 -7.22
C ALA A 87 -27.08 -6.88 -6.97
N SER A 88 -27.03 -7.65 -5.89
CA SER A 88 -28.08 -8.59 -5.48
C SER A 88 -29.16 -7.94 -4.61
N GLU A 89 -28.86 -6.76 -4.05
CA GLU A 89 -29.76 -6.02 -3.16
C GLU A 89 -31.05 -5.60 -3.88
N ALA A 90 -32.19 -5.76 -3.21
CA ALA A 90 -33.50 -5.39 -3.77
C ALA A 90 -33.57 -3.89 -4.10
N ALA A 91 -33.05 -3.03 -3.20
CA ALA A 91 -33.02 -1.58 -3.39
C ALA A 91 -32.10 -1.16 -4.55
N TRP A 92 -31.03 -1.92 -4.86
CA TRP A 92 -30.20 -1.67 -6.04
C TRP A 92 -30.94 -2.03 -7.35
N LYS A 93 -31.72 -3.10 -7.33
CA LYS A 93 -32.49 -3.56 -8.51
C LYS A 93 -33.68 -2.67 -8.83
N ASN A 94 -34.19 -1.95 -7.84
CA ASN A 94 -35.27 -1.00 -7.99
C ASN A 94 -34.73 0.38 -8.39
N ASP A 95 -35.04 0.83 -9.61
CA ASP A 95 -34.53 2.09 -10.17
C ASP A 95 -34.92 3.30 -9.33
N SER A 96 -36.10 3.29 -8.69
CA SER A 96 -36.55 4.39 -7.83
C SER A 96 -35.84 4.47 -6.48
N GLU A 97 -35.31 3.36 -5.97
CA GLU A 97 -34.62 3.27 -4.68
C GLU A 97 -33.10 3.29 -4.80
N ARG A 98 -32.59 3.08 -6.00
CA ARG A 98 -31.14 2.93 -6.25
C ARG A 98 -30.31 4.12 -5.79
N SER A 99 -30.81 5.34 -6.03
CA SER A 99 -30.11 6.57 -5.62
C SER A 99 -29.99 6.65 -4.10
N ASP A 100 -31.08 6.42 -3.39
CA ASP A 100 -31.12 6.43 -1.93
C ASP A 100 -30.27 5.32 -1.33
N PHE A 101 -30.27 4.14 -1.96
CA PHE A 101 -29.44 3.02 -1.56
C PHE A 101 -27.95 3.40 -1.64
N VAL A 102 -27.49 3.99 -2.76
CA VAL A 102 -26.11 4.42 -2.94
C VAL A 102 -25.72 5.49 -1.93
N GLU A 103 -26.60 6.44 -1.65
CA GLU A 103 -26.36 7.49 -0.66
C GLU A 103 -26.25 6.94 0.75
N LYS A 104 -27.18 6.09 1.18
CA LYS A 104 -27.20 5.45 2.52
C LYS A 104 -26.01 4.54 2.74
N THR A 105 -25.62 3.75 1.75
CA THR A 105 -24.51 2.81 1.84
C THR A 105 -23.15 3.47 1.57
N LYS A 106 -23.14 4.71 1.09
CA LYS A 106 -21.94 5.48 0.72
C LYS A 106 -21.05 4.77 -0.31
N LEU A 107 -21.68 4.01 -1.21
CA LEU A 107 -20.96 3.35 -2.29
C LEU A 107 -20.34 4.36 -3.25
N ARG A 108 -19.11 4.08 -3.69
CA ARG A 108 -18.34 4.98 -4.54
C ARG A 108 -18.00 4.32 -5.88
N PHE A 109 -18.81 4.64 -6.87
CA PHE A 109 -18.55 4.27 -8.26
C PHE A 109 -17.48 5.17 -8.87
N LEU A 110 -16.60 4.58 -9.68
CA LEU A 110 -15.66 5.37 -10.48
C LEU A 110 -16.44 6.14 -11.55
N ARG A 111 -16.03 7.38 -11.78
CA ARG A 111 -16.45 8.12 -12.96
C ARG A 111 -15.66 7.64 -14.18
N LYS A 112 -16.20 7.80 -15.37
CA LYS A 112 -15.55 7.34 -16.63
C LYS A 112 -14.11 7.83 -16.78
N TYR A 113 -13.81 9.08 -16.39
CA TYR A 113 -12.44 9.60 -16.46
C TYR A 113 -11.50 8.97 -15.42
N GLN A 114 -12.01 8.61 -14.23
CA GLN A 114 -11.22 7.90 -13.22
C GLN A 114 -10.94 6.46 -13.66
N GLN A 115 -11.94 5.77 -14.18
CA GLN A 115 -11.77 4.45 -14.79
C GLN A 115 -10.69 4.50 -15.88
N ARG A 116 -10.81 5.46 -16.82
CA ARG A 116 -9.83 5.65 -17.90
C ARG A 116 -8.42 5.95 -17.37
N ALA A 117 -8.30 6.76 -16.30
CA ALA A 117 -7.02 7.05 -15.67
C ALA A 117 -6.34 5.78 -15.12
N VAL A 118 -7.10 4.88 -14.48
CA VAL A 118 -6.56 3.61 -13.99
C VAL A 118 -6.21 2.67 -15.13
N GLN A 119 -7.04 2.59 -16.18
CA GLN A 119 -6.75 1.80 -17.39
C GLN A 119 -5.50 2.31 -18.10
N ARG A 120 -5.26 3.63 -18.10
CA ARG A 120 -4.04 4.20 -18.68
C ARG A 120 -2.78 3.75 -17.97
N ILE A 121 -2.81 3.54 -16.64
CA ILE A 121 -1.68 2.90 -15.94
C ILE A 121 -1.42 1.51 -16.50
N GLN A 122 -2.46 0.71 -16.74
CA GLN A 122 -2.30 -0.65 -17.29
C GLN A 122 -1.60 -0.62 -18.66
N GLU A 123 -2.00 0.31 -19.51
CA GLU A 123 -1.37 0.51 -20.83
C GLU A 123 0.11 0.91 -20.70
N GLU A 124 0.42 1.86 -19.83
CA GLU A 124 1.79 2.33 -19.62
C GLU A 124 2.68 1.26 -18.95
N VAL A 125 2.15 0.50 -17.99
CA VAL A 125 2.87 -0.65 -17.39
C VAL A 125 3.19 -1.70 -18.43
N GLN A 126 2.29 -1.96 -19.38
CA GLN A 126 2.54 -2.88 -20.48
C GLN A 126 3.72 -2.43 -21.36
N GLN A 127 3.96 -1.13 -21.43
CA GLN A 127 5.10 -0.54 -22.14
C GLN A 127 6.37 -0.43 -21.28
N GLY A 128 6.33 -0.90 -20.02
CA GLY A 128 7.46 -0.90 -19.10
C GLY A 128 7.58 0.37 -18.26
N ALA A 129 6.58 1.26 -18.26
CA ALA A 129 6.60 2.44 -17.41
C ALA A 129 6.49 2.08 -15.92
N THR A 130 7.28 2.76 -15.10
CA THR A 130 7.32 2.59 -13.64
C THR A 130 6.97 3.86 -12.88
N ARG A 131 6.70 4.96 -13.59
CA ARG A 131 6.34 6.26 -13.00
C ARG A 131 5.15 6.85 -13.74
N PHE A 132 4.18 7.36 -12.99
CA PHE A 132 2.93 7.88 -13.52
C PHE A 132 2.64 9.23 -12.87
N LEU A 133 2.12 10.16 -13.66
CA LEU A 133 1.65 11.46 -13.19
C LEU A 133 0.18 11.63 -13.55
N PHE A 134 -0.64 11.93 -12.56
CA PHE A 134 -2.04 12.31 -12.74
C PHE A 134 -2.21 13.79 -12.46
N GLU A 135 -2.66 14.53 -13.45
CA GLU A 135 -3.11 15.91 -13.26
C GLU A 135 -4.63 15.91 -13.07
N MET A 136 -5.06 16.24 -11.86
CA MET A 136 -6.47 16.19 -11.46
C MET A 136 -6.83 17.45 -10.66
N ALA A 137 -7.90 18.13 -11.05
CA ALA A 137 -8.40 19.29 -10.33
C ALA A 137 -8.91 18.94 -8.92
N THR A 138 -8.97 19.91 -8.03
CA THR A 138 -9.56 19.75 -6.69
C THR A 138 -11.02 19.33 -6.80
N GLY A 139 -11.47 18.42 -5.93
CA GLY A 139 -12.86 17.93 -5.92
C GLY A 139 -13.20 16.90 -6.99
N THR A 140 -12.26 16.52 -7.86
CA THR A 140 -12.50 15.49 -8.90
C THR A 140 -12.37 14.05 -8.39
N GLY A 141 -12.09 13.86 -7.09
CA GLY A 141 -12.00 12.53 -6.48
C GLY A 141 -10.62 11.89 -6.62
N LYS A 142 -9.54 12.67 -6.45
CA LYS A 142 -8.15 12.17 -6.41
C LYS A 142 -8.01 10.95 -5.50
N THR A 143 -8.54 11.03 -4.28
CA THR A 143 -8.47 9.93 -3.30
C THR A 143 -9.16 8.66 -3.78
N LEU A 144 -10.29 8.76 -4.48
CA LEU A 144 -10.97 7.60 -5.05
C LEU A 144 -10.16 6.97 -6.19
N THR A 145 -9.55 7.80 -7.03
CA THR A 145 -8.65 7.33 -8.09
C THR A 145 -7.41 6.66 -7.49
N SER A 146 -6.80 7.27 -6.45
CA SER A 146 -5.67 6.66 -5.73
C SER A 146 -6.05 5.33 -5.10
N ALA A 147 -7.24 5.21 -4.49
CA ALA A 147 -7.73 3.94 -3.94
C ALA A 147 -7.87 2.87 -5.04
N ALA A 148 -8.35 3.24 -6.23
CA ALA A 148 -8.45 2.30 -7.35
C ALA A 148 -7.08 1.85 -7.87
N VAL A 149 -6.09 2.74 -7.92
CA VAL A 149 -4.70 2.41 -8.27
C VAL A 149 -4.09 1.49 -7.21
N ILE A 150 -4.24 1.83 -5.93
CA ILE A 150 -3.76 0.99 -4.81
C ILE A 150 -4.36 -0.41 -4.92
N LYS A 151 -5.69 -0.50 -5.07
CA LYS A 151 -6.38 -1.78 -5.23
C LYS A 151 -5.83 -2.57 -6.42
N LEU A 152 -5.62 -1.93 -7.56
CA LEU A 152 -5.07 -2.58 -8.75
C LEU A 152 -3.72 -3.24 -8.46
N PHE A 153 -2.78 -2.51 -7.88
CA PHE A 153 -1.44 -3.01 -7.62
C PHE A 153 -1.42 -4.09 -6.53
N LEU A 154 -2.14 -3.90 -5.43
CA LEU A 154 -2.20 -4.88 -4.34
C LEU A 154 -2.93 -6.16 -4.76
N ARG A 155 -4.08 -6.04 -5.42
CA ARG A 155 -4.90 -7.19 -5.84
C ARG A 155 -4.18 -8.07 -6.87
N THR A 156 -3.44 -7.46 -7.78
CA THR A 156 -2.69 -8.18 -8.81
C THR A 156 -1.32 -8.67 -8.33
N GLY A 157 -0.97 -8.43 -7.06
CA GLY A 157 0.32 -8.81 -6.51
C GLY A 157 1.50 -8.00 -7.06
N ASN A 158 1.24 -6.87 -7.73
CA ASN A 158 2.26 -5.96 -8.25
C ASN A 158 2.75 -4.94 -7.21
N ALA A 159 2.14 -4.93 -6.05
CA ALA A 159 2.65 -4.36 -4.80
C ALA A 159 2.18 -5.23 -3.64
N LYS A 160 2.98 -5.33 -2.59
CA LYS A 160 2.59 -5.88 -1.29
C LYS A 160 2.32 -4.77 -0.30
N ARG A 161 3.01 -3.65 -0.46
CA ARG A 161 2.91 -2.52 0.46
C ARG A 161 2.97 -1.20 -0.27
N VAL A 162 2.11 -0.28 0.16
CA VAL A 162 1.95 1.05 -0.44
C VAL A 162 2.27 2.12 0.57
N LEU A 163 3.07 3.11 0.17
CA LEU A 163 3.28 4.35 0.89
C LEU A 163 2.46 5.45 0.23
N PHE A 164 1.53 6.04 0.97
CA PHE A 164 0.75 7.17 0.51
C PHE A 164 1.20 8.45 1.23
N LEU A 165 1.72 9.40 0.46
CA LEU A 165 2.28 10.65 0.95
C LEU A 165 1.29 11.78 0.76
N VAL A 166 1.04 12.54 1.83
CA VAL A 166 0.22 13.75 1.82
C VAL A 166 1.03 14.97 2.22
N ASP A 167 0.54 16.15 1.87
CA ASP A 167 1.22 17.43 2.16
C ASP A 167 1.05 17.85 3.63
N ARG A 168 -0.13 17.59 4.25
CA ARG A 168 -0.49 18.11 5.57
C ARG A 168 -1.02 17.03 6.49
N LEU A 169 -0.86 17.24 7.81
CA LEU A 169 -1.29 16.30 8.85
C LEU A 169 -2.80 16.00 8.82
N GLU A 170 -3.62 17.00 8.55
CA GLU A 170 -5.07 16.84 8.47
C GLU A 170 -5.46 15.89 7.32
N LEU A 171 -4.67 15.88 6.25
CA LEU A 171 -4.88 15.02 5.11
C LEU A 171 -4.51 13.56 5.40
N GLU A 172 -3.61 13.27 6.35
CA GLU A 172 -3.32 11.90 6.78
C GLU A 172 -4.59 11.21 7.30
N VAL A 173 -5.30 11.88 8.20
CA VAL A 173 -6.54 11.34 8.79
C VAL A 173 -7.64 11.18 7.74
N GLN A 174 -7.76 12.16 6.84
CA GLN A 174 -8.75 12.08 5.76
C GLN A 174 -8.44 10.93 4.79
N ALA A 175 -7.19 10.78 4.38
CA ALA A 175 -6.76 9.72 3.46
C ALA A 175 -6.93 8.33 4.10
N ASP A 176 -6.49 8.15 5.34
CA ASP A 176 -6.63 6.87 6.06
C ASP A 176 -8.10 6.49 6.25
N LYS A 177 -8.96 7.42 6.69
CA LYS A 177 -10.42 7.19 6.77
C LYS A 177 -11.03 6.83 5.42
N ALA A 178 -10.59 7.50 4.35
CA ALA A 178 -11.08 7.22 3.00
C ALA A 178 -10.64 5.81 2.55
N PHE A 179 -9.38 5.42 2.72
CA PHE A 179 -8.92 4.08 2.35
C PHE A 179 -9.61 2.99 3.18
N LYS A 180 -9.79 3.19 4.48
CA LYS A 180 -10.58 2.28 5.32
C LYS A 180 -12.02 2.16 4.85
N ALA A 181 -12.65 3.24 4.40
CA ALA A 181 -14.01 3.18 3.88
C ALA A 181 -14.12 2.54 2.50
N LEU A 182 -13.11 2.73 1.64
CA LEU A 182 -13.10 2.26 0.25
C LEU A 182 -12.56 0.84 0.09
N LEU A 183 -11.57 0.44 0.94
CA LEU A 183 -10.79 -0.77 0.77
C LEU A 183 -10.78 -1.72 1.97
N LYS A 184 -11.52 -1.43 3.04
CA LYS A 184 -11.49 -2.12 4.35
C LYS A 184 -11.67 -3.64 4.30
N ASN A 185 -12.37 -4.15 3.32
CA ASN A 185 -12.65 -5.58 3.22
C ASN A 185 -11.50 -6.37 2.57
N ASP A 186 -10.62 -5.68 1.84
CA ASP A 186 -9.52 -6.31 1.12
C ASP A 186 -8.16 -5.91 1.71
N PHE A 187 -7.99 -4.66 2.19
CA PHE A 187 -6.69 -4.12 2.57
C PHE A 187 -6.74 -3.26 3.83
N THR A 188 -5.65 -3.31 4.60
CA THR A 188 -5.47 -2.55 5.83
C THR A 188 -4.77 -1.22 5.57
N SER A 189 -5.23 -0.14 6.25
CA SER A 189 -4.62 1.18 6.17
C SER A 189 -4.31 1.72 7.57
N VAL A 190 -3.14 2.34 7.74
CA VAL A 190 -2.73 2.97 9.00
C VAL A 190 -1.98 4.28 8.75
N ILE A 191 -2.08 5.18 9.72
CA ILE A 191 -1.24 6.38 9.79
C ILE A 191 0.06 6.03 10.53
N TYR A 192 1.18 6.29 9.90
CA TYR A 192 2.50 5.95 10.44
C TYR A 192 2.77 6.46 11.87
N LYS A 193 2.22 7.62 12.23
CA LYS A 193 2.50 8.25 13.54
C LYS A 193 1.75 7.64 14.70
N GLU A 194 0.53 7.19 14.48
CA GLU A 194 -0.40 6.78 15.55
C GLU A 194 -0.13 5.37 16.03
N GLN A 195 0.44 4.53 15.19
CA GLN A 195 0.60 3.10 15.47
C GLN A 195 1.99 2.64 15.00
N ARG A 196 3.01 2.95 15.78
CA ARG A 196 4.43 2.80 15.42
C ARG A 196 4.81 1.41 14.92
N ASP A 197 4.19 0.36 15.39
CA ASP A 197 4.52 -1.02 15.01
C ASP A 197 3.52 -1.61 14.00
N ASP A 198 2.28 -1.13 13.95
CA ASP A 198 1.24 -1.65 13.05
C ASP A 198 1.51 -1.32 11.58
N TRP A 199 2.23 -0.21 11.29
CA TRP A 199 2.58 0.15 9.93
C TRP A 199 3.39 -0.94 9.19
N ARG A 200 4.07 -1.81 9.93
CA ARG A 200 4.87 -2.91 9.38
C ARG A 200 4.01 -4.04 8.83
N LYS A 201 2.79 -4.16 9.33
CA LYS A 201 1.82 -5.19 8.93
C LYS A 201 0.75 -4.66 7.98
N ALA A 202 0.62 -3.33 7.88
CA ALA A 202 -0.39 -2.71 7.04
C ALA A 202 0.00 -2.74 5.56
N ASP A 203 -1.01 -2.93 4.72
CA ASP A 203 -0.86 -2.89 3.26
C ASP A 203 -0.65 -1.45 2.78
N ILE A 204 -1.30 -0.48 3.44
CA ILE A 204 -1.26 0.94 3.09
C ILE A 204 -0.78 1.73 4.29
N VAL A 205 0.29 2.48 4.12
CA VAL A 205 0.83 3.39 5.14
C VAL A 205 0.68 4.83 4.66
N VAL A 206 -0.05 5.62 5.43
CA VAL A 206 -0.27 7.05 5.15
C VAL A 206 0.64 7.89 6.03
N THR A 207 1.32 8.86 5.46
CA THR A 207 2.15 9.82 6.22
C THR A 207 2.38 11.12 5.44
N THR A 208 2.86 12.17 6.11
CA THR A 208 3.28 13.39 5.43
C THR A 208 4.74 13.31 4.97
N VAL A 209 5.05 14.03 3.88
CA VAL A 209 6.42 14.22 3.41
C VAL A 209 7.29 14.82 4.51
N GLN A 210 6.79 15.85 5.23
CA GLN A 210 7.52 16.51 6.31
C GLN A 210 7.84 15.55 7.46
N SER A 211 6.93 14.64 7.78
CA SER A 211 7.16 13.63 8.83
C SER A 211 8.32 12.70 8.50
N LEU A 212 8.50 12.38 7.22
CA LEU A 212 9.59 11.53 6.75
C LEU A 212 10.92 12.28 6.68
N LEU A 213 10.90 13.53 6.24
CA LEU A 213 12.10 14.38 6.13
C LEU A 213 12.65 14.80 7.48
N PHE A 214 11.79 14.95 8.50
CA PHE A 214 12.23 15.38 9.82
C PHE A 214 13.29 14.44 10.41
N ASN A 215 14.50 14.97 10.67
CA ASN A 215 15.67 14.23 11.16
C ASN A 215 16.03 12.99 10.28
N ASP A 216 15.87 13.08 8.98
CA ASP A 216 16.13 11.98 8.03
C ASP A 216 15.44 10.66 8.41
N LYS A 217 14.22 10.75 8.97
CA LYS A 217 13.47 9.56 9.43
C LYS A 217 13.32 8.51 8.34
N TYR A 218 13.08 8.93 7.09
CA TYR A 218 12.94 7.99 5.98
C TYR A 218 14.17 7.10 5.79
N ARG A 219 15.39 7.63 6.00
CA ARG A 219 16.64 6.86 5.90
C ARG A 219 16.84 5.90 7.06
N ARG A 220 16.33 6.25 8.24
CA ARG A 220 16.50 5.44 9.46
C ARG A 220 15.45 4.38 9.64
N LEU A 221 14.22 4.67 9.20
CA LEU A 221 13.05 3.85 9.48
C LEU A 221 12.69 2.94 8.31
N PHE A 222 12.88 3.41 7.07
CA PHE A 222 12.51 2.67 5.87
C PHE A 222 13.74 2.20 5.10
N ALA A 223 13.67 0.96 4.63
CA ALA A 223 14.53 0.50 3.56
C ALA A 223 13.90 0.91 2.21
N PRO A 224 14.70 1.06 1.14
CA PRO A 224 14.17 1.34 -0.20
C PRO A 224 13.14 0.31 -0.69
N THR A 225 13.15 -0.88 -0.10
CA THR A 225 12.30 -2.02 -0.44
C THR A 225 11.14 -2.23 0.55
N ASP A 226 10.91 -1.31 1.48
CA ASP A 226 9.80 -1.40 2.43
C ASP A 226 8.45 -1.16 1.78
N PHE A 227 8.43 -0.51 0.61
CA PHE A 227 7.23 -0.22 -0.16
C PHE A 227 7.47 -0.49 -1.64
N ASP A 228 6.53 -1.15 -2.27
CA ASP A 228 6.58 -1.50 -3.69
C ASP A 228 5.90 -0.44 -4.57
N LEU A 229 4.97 0.33 -3.98
CA LEU A 229 4.29 1.44 -4.61
C LEU A 229 4.33 2.67 -3.71
N VAL A 230 4.72 3.81 -4.26
CA VAL A 230 4.67 5.12 -3.60
C VAL A 230 3.74 6.04 -4.37
N ILE A 231 2.75 6.60 -3.69
CA ILE A 231 1.84 7.59 -4.26
C ILE A 231 2.02 8.89 -3.47
N SER A 232 2.30 9.99 -4.16
CA SER A 232 2.36 11.33 -3.57
C SER A 232 1.15 12.14 -4.03
N ASP A 233 0.28 12.50 -3.09
CA ASP A 233 -0.76 13.50 -3.33
C ASP A 233 -0.13 14.89 -3.30
N GLU A 234 -0.63 15.81 -4.11
CA GLU A 234 -0.09 17.16 -4.27
C GLU A 234 1.43 17.19 -4.55
N ALA A 235 1.90 16.31 -5.45
CA ALA A 235 3.33 16.10 -5.75
C ALA A 235 4.09 17.40 -6.11
N HIS A 236 3.41 18.41 -6.67
CA HIS A 236 3.98 19.73 -6.97
C HIS A 236 4.44 20.51 -5.73
N ARG A 237 3.98 20.14 -4.53
CA ARG A 237 4.40 20.74 -3.25
C ARG A 237 5.50 19.96 -2.55
N SER A 238 5.89 18.81 -3.11
CA SER A 238 6.87 17.90 -2.52
C SER A 238 8.27 18.05 -3.12
N ILE A 239 8.47 19.05 -4.00
CA ILE A 239 9.73 19.35 -4.67
C ILE A 239 10.48 20.44 -3.89
#